data_6bf2379af462be912b4efa89c861ba86
#
_entry.id   6bf2379af462be912b4efa89c861ba86
#
_cell.length_a   1.000
_cell.length_b   1.000
_cell.length_c   1.000
_cell.angle_alpha   90.00
_cell.angle_beta   90.00
_cell.angle_gamma   90.00
#
_symmetry.space_group_name_H-M   'P 1'
#
loop_
_entity.id
_entity.type
_entity.pdbx_description
1 polymer ?
#
loop_
_entity_poly.entity_id
_entity_poly.type
_entity_poly.pdbx_seq_one_letter_code
_entity_poly.pdbx_strand_id
1 'polypeptide(L)'
;MKANGKKPTAAGKSSFDLIDVNKFFRELNLQQEISFLDLACGRGAYCLAASDIIGEKGRVFGVDLWKEGIELLNAAANQRGADNISGLVSDAGKKIPVDDHSIDVCLMATVLHDFVEDKIGQEVLQETARVVKSNGMLAIMEFKKIDGPPGPPRHIRLSPEQVDDLLTPFGFKQEHVADVGPYNYLLLYKKT
;
A
#
# COMPACT_ATOMS: atom_id res chain seq x y z
N MET A 1 2.24 -8.33 -26.05
CA MET A 1 1.64 -6.98 -26.15
C MET A 1 2.53 -6.00 -25.42
N LYS A 2 2.98 -4.93 -26.07
CA LYS A 2 3.82 -3.90 -25.45
C LYS A 2 2.99 -3.21 -24.38
N ALA A 3 3.45 -3.23 -23.11
CA ALA A 3 2.93 -2.35 -22.08
C ALA A 3 3.09 -0.92 -22.61
N ASN A 4 1.98 -0.28 -22.96
CA ASN A 4 1.99 1.13 -23.33
C ASN A 4 2.40 1.90 -22.06
N GLY A 5 3.62 2.46 -22.08
CA GLY A 5 4.21 3.23 -20.99
C GLY A 5 3.47 4.55 -20.71
N LYS A 6 2.19 4.46 -20.43
CA LYS A 6 1.41 5.60 -19.99
C LYS A 6 1.55 5.68 -18.46
N LYS A 7 2.13 6.78 -18.00
CA LYS A 7 2.22 7.11 -16.58
C LYS A 7 0.82 7.00 -15.96
N PRO A 8 0.61 6.22 -14.87
CA PRO A 8 -0.68 6.15 -14.18
C PRO A 8 -1.16 7.55 -13.76
N THR A 9 -2.46 7.78 -13.75
CA THR A 9 -3.06 9.12 -13.50
C THR A 9 -2.63 9.71 -12.15
N ALA A 10 -2.43 8.89 -11.15
CA ALA A 10 -1.97 9.28 -9.82
C ALA A 10 -0.45 9.24 -9.65
N ALA A 11 0.32 8.77 -10.67
CA ALA A 11 1.76 8.59 -10.55
C ALA A 11 2.51 9.87 -10.18
N GLY A 12 3.28 9.80 -9.11
CA GLY A 12 4.04 10.91 -8.54
C GLY A 12 3.28 11.77 -7.53
N LYS A 13 1.99 11.50 -7.29
CA LYS A 13 1.27 12.01 -6.12
C LYS A 13 1.53 11.08 -4.93
N SER A 14 1.66 11.63 -3.74
CA SER A 14 1.81 10.87 -2.50
C SER A 14 0.85 11.43 -1.46
N SER A 15 0.21 10.54 -0.71
CA SER A 15 -0.59 10.91 0.46
C SER A 15 0.27 11.09 1.72
N PHE A 16 1.55 10.80 1.65
CA PHE A 16 2.48 10.84 2.78
C PHE A 16 2.53 12.23 3.46
N ASP A 17 2.48 13.30 2.66
CA ASP A 17 2.49 14.68 3.16
C ASP A 17 1.09 15.17 3.62
N LEU A 18 0.05 14.35 3.48
CA LEU A 18 -1.34 14.69 3.84
C LEU A 18 -1.77 14.14 5.21
N ILE A 19 -0.91 13.34 5.84
CA ILE A 19 -1.21 12.61 7.07
C ILE A 19 -0.27 13.00 8.21
N ASP A 20 -0.67 12.68 9.42
CA ASP A 20 0.25 12.59 10.57
C ASP A 20 1.03 11.27 10.47
N VAL A 21 2.23 11.34 9.89
CA VAL A 21 3.10 10.17 9.65
C VAL A 21 3.43 9.43 10.94
N ASN A 22 3.69 10.16 12.05
CA ASN A 22 4.00 9.54 13.34
C ASN A 22 2.79 8.79 13.90
N LYS A 23 1.59 9.37 13.78
CA LYS A 23 0.36 8.70 14.16
C LYS A 23 0.11 7.49 13.29
N PHE A 24 0.25 7.61 11.97
CA PHE A 24 0.06 6.52 11.01
C PHE A 24 0.91 5.30 11.36
N PHE A 25 2.23 5.46 11.55
CA PHE A 25 3.10 4.33 11.87
C PHE A 25 2.89 3.80 13.29
N ARG A 26 2.46 4.64 14.23
CA ARG A 26 2.06 4.20 15.57
C ARG A 26 0.82 3.32 15.53
N GLU A 27 -0.20 3.70 14.74
CA GLU A 27 -1.41 2.88 14.55
C GLU A 27 -1.10 1.58 13.79
N LEU A 28 -0.21 1.63 12.78
CA LEU A 28 0.24 0.47 12.03
C LEU A 28 1.07 -0.51 12.87
N ASN A 29 1.71 -0.01 13.93
CA ASN A 29 2.46 -0.79 14.93
C ASN A 29 3.45 -1.80 14.32
N LEU A 30 4.26 -1.34 13.36
CA LEU A 30 5.26 -2.17 12.71
C LEU A 30 6.28 -2.72 13.72
N GLN A 31 6.52 -4.01 13.66
CA GLN A 31 7.55 -4.67 14.46
C GLN A 31 8.88 -4.71 13.71
N GLN A 32 9.97 -4.94 14.43
CA GLN A 32 11.28 -5.16 13.81
C GLN A 32 11.34 -6.51 13.09
N GLU A 33 12.22 -6.60 12.10
CA GLU A 33 12.58 -7.83 11.38
C GLU A 33 11.41 -8.47 10.58
N ILE A 34 10.32 -7.72 10.31
CA ILE A 34 9.20 -8.18 9.50
C ILE A 34 9.41 -7.95 8.00
N SER A 35 8.56 -8.59 7.18
CA SER A 35 8.42 -8.31 5.75
C SER A 35 7.24 -7.36 5.51
N PHE A 36 7.54 -6.17 4.98
CA PHE A 36 6.58 -5.12 4.65
C PHE A 36 6.45 -4.95 3.14
N LEU A 37 5.22 -4.86 2.64
CA LEU A 37 4.91 -4.58 1.24
C LEU A 37 4.12 -3.27 1.13
N ASP A 38 4.62 -2.31 0.35
CA ASP A 38 3.91 -1.11 -0.07
C ASP A 38 3.44 -1.31 -1.53
N LEU A 39 2.13 -1.49 -1.72
CA LEU A 39 1.53 -1.79 -3.01
C LEU A 39 1.02 -0.52 -3.68
N ALA A 40 1.47 -0.28 -4.92
CA ALA A 40 1.39 0.98 -5.65
C ALA A 40 2.18 2.10 -4.93
N CYS A 41 3.42 1.79 -4.57
CA CYS A 41 4.28 2.59 -3.68
C CYS A 41 4.74 3.93 -4.29
N GLY A 42 4.54 4.16 -5.58
CA GLY A 42 5.02 5.35 -6.27
C GLY A 42 6.53 5.52 -6.15
N ARG A 43 6.97 6.57 -5.47
CA ARG A 43 8.39 6.85 -5.17
C ARG A 43 8.85 6.24 -3.84
N GLY A 44 8.02 5.47 -3.16
CA GLY A 44 8.35 4.70 -1.99
C GLY A 44 8.51 5.49 -0.68
N ALA A 45 7.77 6.57 -0.49
CA ALA A 45 7.85 7.35 0.75
C ALA A 45 7.54 6.49 1.99
N TYR A 46 6.51 5.64 1.92
CA TYR A 46 6.18 4.69 2.98
C TYR A 46 7.21 3.57 3.10
N CYS A 47 7.79 3.09 1.98
CA CYS A 47 8.88 2.10 2.02
C CYS A 47 10.08 2.62 2.81
N LEU A 48 10.54 3.85 2.51
CA LEU A 48 11.69 4.46 3.17
C LEU A 48 11.45 4.64 4.68
N ALA A 49 10.26 5.11 5.07
CA ALA A 49 9.92 5.29 6.47
C ALA A 49 9.71 3.95 7.21
N ALA A 50 9.11 2.95 6.56
CA ALA A 50 8.96 1.60 7.13
C ALA A 50 10.31 0.93 7.35
N SER A 51 11.27 1.09 6.43
CA SER A 51 12.63 0.54 6.55
C SER A 51 13.34 1.01 7.82
N ASP A 52 13.22 2.31 8.15
CA ASP A 52 13.81 2.87 9.37
C ASP A 52 13.21 2.25 10.64
N ILE A 53 11.94 1.83 10.62
CA ILE A 53 11.23 1.24 11.76
C ILE A 53 11.54 -0.24 11.92
N ILE A 54 11.46 -1.01 10.82
CA ILE A 54 11.63 -2.47 10.87
C ILE A 54 13.09 -2.92 10.97
N GLY A 55 14.04 -2.03 10.67
CA GLY A 55 15.48 -2.27 10.79
C GLY A 55 16.07 -3.14 9.68
N GLU A 56 17.40 -3.26 9.68
CA GLU A 56 18.19 -3.87 8.61
C GLU A 56 17.88 -5.35 8.34
N LYS A 57 17.42 -6.09 9.34
CA LYS A 57 17.08 -7.52 9.20
C LYS A 57 15.65 -7.74 8.66
N GLY A 58 14.79 -6.73 8.68
CA GLY A 58 13.49 -6.76 8.02
C GLY A 58 13.62 -6.65 6.51
N ARG A 59 12.52 -6.76 5.80
CA ARG A 59 12.45 -6.62 4.34
C ARG A 59 11.34 -5.67 3.95
N VAL A 60 11.64 -4.74 3.05
CA VAL A 60 10.66 -3.82 2.47
C VAL A 60 10.57 -4.05 0.98
N PHE A 61 9.37 -4.32 0.49
CA PHE A 61 9.07 -4.43 -0.92
C PHE A 61 8.19 -3.25 -1.33
N GLY A 62 8.63 -2.48 -2.32
CA GLY A 62 7.82 -1.47 -2.98
C GLY A 62 7.42 -1.97 -4.36
N VAL A 63 6.13 -2.15 -4.62
CA VAL A 63 5.62 -2.63 -5.92
C VAL A 63 4.80 -1.54 -6.57
N ASP A 64 5.14 -1.21 -7.82
CA ASP A 64 4.39 -0.24 -8.62
C ASP A 64 4.50 -0.57 -10.12
N LEU A 65 3.49 -0.18 -10.88
CA LEU A 65 3.52 -0.24 -12.35
C LEU A 65 4.39 0.88 -12.95
N TRP A 66 4.58 1.97 -12.22
CA TRP A 66 5.35 3.13 -12.65
C TRP A 66 6.86 2.92 -12.48
N LYS A 67 7.52 2.53 -13.59
CA LYS A 67 8.94 2.17 -13.62
C LYS A 67 9.86 3.28 -13.06
N GLU A 68 9.63 4.54 -13.47
CA GLU A 68 10.45 5.67 -13.03
C GLU A 68 10.30 5.94 -11.52
N GLY A 69 9.12 5.66 -10.94
CA GLY A 69 8.91 5.72 -9.50
C GLY A 69 9.75 4.70 -8.76
N ILE A 70 9.79 3.47 -9.25
CA ILE A 70 10.60 2.38 -8.72
C ILE A 70 12.11 2.67 -8.85
N GLU A 71 12.55 3.22 -9.97
CA GLU A 71 13.94 3.64 -10.15
C GLU A 71 14.34 4.72 -9.11
N LEU A 72 13.44 5.67 -8.83
CA LEU A 72 13.65 6.69 -7.79
C LEU A 72 13.70 6.08 -6.38
N LEU A 73 12.81 5.12 -6.06
CA LEU A 73 12.84 4.40 -4.79
C LEU A 73 14.17 3.67 -4.60
N ASN A 74 14.61 2.89 -5.60
CA ASN A 74 15.85 2.12 -5.52
C ASN A 74 17.08 3.05 -5.42
N ALA A 75 17.09 4.18 -6.12
CA ALA A 75 18.14 5.18 -6.00
C ALA A 75 18.18 5.80 -4.60
N ALA A 76 17.03 6.15 -4.03
CA ALA A 76 16.93 6.70 -2.68
C ALA A 76 17.36 5.69 -1.60
N ALA A 77 16.99 4.41 -1.76
CA ALA A 77 17.41 3.32 -0.88
C ALA A 77 18.93 3.16 -0.89
N ASN A 78 19.54 3.07 -2.08
CA ASN A 78 21.00 2.97 -2.23
C ASN A 78 21.73 4.18 -1.63
N GLN A 79 21.22 5.39 -1.84
CA GLN A 79 21.82 6.62 -1.28
C GLN A 79 21.82 6.64 0.24
N ARG A 80 20.83 5.99 0.89
CA ARG A 80 20.70 5.87 2.35
C ARG A 80 21.43 4.66 2.92
N GLY A 81 21.95 3.75 2.07
CA GLY A 81 22.48 2.45 2.50
C GLY A 81 21.38 1.53 3.07
N ALA A 82 20.14 1.67 2.62
CA ALA A 82 19.02 0.85 3.04
C ALA A 82 18.90 -0.42 2.16
N ASP A 83 19.79 -1.39 2.41
CA ASP A 83 19.91 -2.63 1.63
C ASP A 83 18.69 -3.56 1.80
N ASN A 84 17.83 -3.31 2.77
CA ASN A 84 16.62 -4.07 3.04
C ASN A 84 15.41 -3.66 2.17
N ILE A 85 15.55 -2.65 1.29
CA ILE A 85 14.48 -2.18 0.40
C ILE A 85 14.66 -2.76 -1.00
N SER A 86 13.59 -3.29 -1.57
CA SER A 86 13.51 -3.78 -2.94
C SER A 86 12.33 -3.14 -3.67
N GLY A 87 12.60 -2.24 -4.60
CA GLY A 87 11.60 -1.69 -5.52
C GLY A 87 11.45 -2.57 -6.74
N LEU A 88 10.23 -3.01 -7.04
CA LEU A 88 9.88 -3.99 -8.07
C LEU A 88 8.80 -3.43 -9.01
N VAL A 89 9.08 -3.41 -10.31
CA VAL A 89 8.09 -3.00 -11.32
C VAL A 89 7.16 -4.17 -11.61
N SER A 90 5.88 -4.03 -11.28
CA SER A 90 4.87 -5.05 -11.61
C SER A 90 3.47 -4.48 -11.69
N ASP A 91 2.62 -5.16 -12.46
CA ASP A 91 1.17 -4.98 -12.50
C ASP A 91 0.55 -5.84 -11.40
N ALA A 92 0.10 -5.20 -10.32
CA ALA A 92 -0.46 -5.87 -9.14
C ALA A 92 -1.74 -6.67 -9.46
N GLY A 93 -2.49 -6.28 -10.50
CA GLY A 93 -3.65 -7.04 -10.98
C GLY A 93 -3.27 -8.34 -11.73
N LYS A 94 -1.98 -8.53 -12.06
CA LYS A 94 -1.50 -9.77 -12.68
C LYS A 94 -0.68 -10.62 -11.72
N LYS A 95 0.32 -10.01 -11.09
CA LYS A 95 1.18 -10.68 -10.13
C LYS A 95 1.92 -9.69 -9.23
N ILE A 96 1.86 -9.91 -7.93
CA ILE A 96 2.77 -9.30 -6.97
C ILE A 96 4.04 -10.17 -6.92
N PRO A 97 5.23 -9.65 -7.27
CA PRO A 97 6.43 -10.47 -7.50
C PRO A 97 7.17 -10.81 -6.20
N VAL A 98 6.43 -11.34 -5.23
CA VAL A 98 6.94 -11.93 -3.97
C VAL A 98 6.31 -13.29 -3.76
N ASP A 99 6.92 -14.09 -2.87
CA ASP A 99 6.48 -15.47 -2.59
C ASP A 99 5.11 -15.50 -1.87
N ASP A 100 4.42 -16.62 -1.99
CA ASP A 100 3.18 -16.87 -1.27
C ASP A 100 3.43 -16.82 0.24
N HIS A 101 2.50 -16.24 0.99
CA HIS A 101 2.56 -16.17 2.45
C HIS A 101 3.89 -15.65 3.01
N SER A 102 4.50 -14.66 2.35
CA SER A 102 5.82 -14.11 2.71
C SER A 102 5.74 -12.74 3.41
N ILE A 103 4.61 -12.06 3.32
CA ILE A 103 4.43 -10.69 3.79
C ILE A 103 3.71 -10.67 5.14
N ASP A 104 4.32 -10.02 6.13
CA ASP A 104 3.72 -9.80 7.45
C ASP A 104 2.72 -8.65 7.43
N VAL A 105 3.07 -7.55 6.75
CA VAL A 105 2.22 -6.36 6.62
C VAL A 105 2.23 -5.87 5.17
N CYS A 106 1.05 -5.79 4.55
CA CYS A 106 0.84 -5.16 3.25
C CYS A 106 0.10 -3.83 3.45
N LEU A 107 0.60 -2.76 2.82
CA LEU A 107 -0.01 -1.44 2.79
C LEU A 107 -0.56 -1.13 1.40
N MET A 108 -1.78 -0.61 1.34
CA MET A 108 -2.35 0.11 0.20
C MET A 108 -2.68 1.53 0.64
N ALA A 109 -1.87 2.50 0.23
CA ALA A 109 -2.01 3.88 0.66
C ALA A 109 -2.68 4.72 -0.43
N THR A 110 -3.98 5.00 -0.29
CA THR A 110 -4.80 5.82 -1.21
C THR A 110 -4.78 5.34 -2.66
N VAL A 111 -4.92 4.04 -2.85
CA VAL A 111 -4.86 3.38 -4.17
C VAL A 111 -5.98 2.37 -4.40
N LEU A 112 -6.61 1.83 -3.35
CA LEU A 112 -7.65 0.81 -3.52
C LEU A 112 -8.82 1.34 -4.36
N HIS A 113 -9.20 2.61 -4.18
CA HIS A 113 -10.23 3.25 -4.99
C HIS A 113 -9.86 3.30 -6.49
N ASP A 114 -8.58 3.48 -6.85
CA ASP A 114 -8.12 3.42 -8.25
C ASP A 114 -8.25 2.00 -8.82
N PHE A 115 -7.88 0.98 -8.05
CA PHE A 115 -8.04 -0.42 -8.47
C PHE A 115 -9.52 -0.82 -8.69
N VAL A 116 -10.41 -0.28 -7.87
CA VAL A 116 -11.86 -0.48 -8.02
C VAL A 116 -12.37 0.23 -9.28
N GLU A 117 -11.98 1.49 -9.51
CA GLU A 117 -12.38 2.28 -10.68
C GLU A 117 -11.86 1.64 -11.99
N ASP A 118 -10.63 1.14 -11.97
CA ASP A 118 -9.99 0.44 -13.11
C ASP A 118 -10.52 -1.00 -13.29
N LYS A 119 -11.42 -1.49 -12.41
CA LYS A 119 -12.04 -2.82 -12.43
C LYS A 119 -11.04 -3.99 -12.31
N ILE A 120 -9.94 -3.76 -11.61
CA ILE A 120 -8.91 -4.78 -11.30
C ILE A 120 -8.81 -5.05 -9.79
N GLY A 121 -9.74 -4.51 -8.99
CA GLY A 121 -9.70 -4.63 -7.53
C GLY A 121 -9.75 -6.07 -7.04
N GLN A 122 -10.52 -6.94 -7.70
CA GLN A 122 -10.61 -8.36 -7.31
C GLN A 122 -9.28 -9.09 -7.53
N GLU A 123 -8.65 -8.90 -8.69
CA GLU A 123 -7.36 -9.51 -9.03
C GLU A 123 -6.26 -9.04 -8.07
N VAL A 124 -6.22 -7.75 -7.77
CA VAL A 124 -5.27 -7.18 -6.81
C VAL A 124 -5.49 -7.75 -5.41
N LEU A 125 -6.73 -7.84 -4.94
CA LEU A 125 -7.04 -8.39 -3.61
C LEU A 125 -6.77 -9.89 -3.54
N GLN A 126 -6.99 -10.65 -4.61
CA GLN A 126 -6.61 -12.07 -4.69
C GLN A 126 -5.09 -12.26 -4.56
N GLU A 127 -4.30 -11.47 -5.30
CA GLU A 127 -2.84 -11.50 -5.21
C GLU A 127 -2.35 -11.03 -3.83
N THR A 128 -2.98 -10.00 -3.25
CA THR A 128 -2.70 -9.55 -1.88
C THR A 128 -2.96 -10.67 -0.88
N ALA A 129 -4.09 -11.37 -1.00
CA ALA A 129 -4.40 -12.52 -0.15
C ALA A 129 -3.41 -13.67 -0.35
N ARG A 130 -2.86 -13.88 -1.56
CA ARG A 130 -1.83 -14.88 -1.81
C ARG A 130 -0.53 -14.57 -1.05
N VAL A 131 -0.06 -13.32 -1.10
CA VAL A 131 1.26 -12.96 -0.56
C VAL A 131 1.28 -12.69 0.93
N VAL A 132 0.16 -12.20 1.51
CA VAL A 132 0.07 -11.94 2.95
C VAL A 132 0.01 -13.27 3.72
N LYS A 133 0.81 -13.40 4.77
CA LYS A 133 0.83 -14.57 5.67
C LYS A 133 -0.52 -14.80 6.33
N SER A 134 -0.82 -16.06 6.71
CA SER A 134 -1.88 -16.32 7.69
C SER A 134 -1.57 -15.54 8.97
N ASN A 135 -2.57 -14.87 9.52
CA ASN A 135 -2.42 -13.90 10.61
C ASN A 135 -1.58 -12.64 10.26
N GLY A 136 -1.18 -12.44 9.00
CA GLY A 136 -0.60 -11.19 8.54
C GLY A 136 -1.63 -10.06 8.47
N MET A 137 -1.15 -8.86 8.29
CA MET A 137 -1.95 -7.63 8.28
C MET A 137 -2.06 -7.06 6.87
N LEU A 138 -3.26 -6.62 6.51
CA LEU A 138 -3.48 -5.70 5.39
C LEU A 138 -3.93 -4.34 5.95
N ALA A 139 -3.17 -3.29 5.64
CA ALA A 139 -3.46 -1.92 6.00
C ALA A 139 -3.99 -1.17 4.79
N ILE A 140 -5.18 -0.61 4.89
CA ILE A 140 -5.81 0.21 3.86
C ILE A 140 -5.92 1.64 4.39
N MET A 141 -5.21 2.56 3.76
CA MET A 141 -5.42 3.98 4.01
C MET A 141 -6.15 4.61 2.83
N GLU A 142 -7.25 5.30 3.11
CA GLU A 142 -8.09 5.90 2.08
C GLU A 142 -8.52 7.33 2.42
N PHE A 143 -9.04 8.04 1.42
CA PHE A 143 -9.62 9.36 1.61
C PHE A 143 -11.02 9.27 2.22
N LYS A 144 -11.28 10.09 3.24
CA LYS A 144 -12.63 10.27 3.79
C LYS A 144 -13.60 10.75 2.71
N LYS A 145 -14.85 10.28 2.74
CA LYS A 145 -15.91 10.69 1.78
C LYS A 145 -16.44 12.11 2.05
N ILE A 146 -15.53 13.07 2.05
CA ILE A 146 -15.82 14.51 2.17
C ILE A 146 -15.63 15.19 0.81
N ASP A 147 -16.26 16.34 0.60
CA ASP A 147 -16.15 17.08 -0.64
C ASP A 147 -14.83 17.87 -0.72
N GLY A 148 -14.37 18.10 -1.94
CA GLY A 148 -13.19 18.91 -2.23
C GLY A 148 -11.85 18.18 -2.18
N PRO A 149 -10.76 18.89 -2.56
CA PRO A 149 -9.40 18.36 -2.48
C PRO A 149 -8.92 18.26 -1.02
N PRO A 150 -7.86 17.46 -0.74
CA PRO A 150 -7.11 16.64 -1.68
C PRO A 150 -7.81 15.34 -2.04
N GLY A 151 -7.26 14.60 -3.02
CA GLY A 151 -7.72 13.27 -3.42
C GLY A 151 -8.71 13.29 -4.58
N PRO A 152 -9.28 12.10 -4.92
CA PRO A 152 -10.21 11.96 -6.03
C PRO A 152 -11.58 12.58 -5.70
N PRO A 153 -12.46 12.76 -6.71
CA PRO A 153 -13.86 13.12 -6.48
C PRO A 153 -14.55 12.21 -5.46
N ARG A 154 -15.47 12.76 -4.67
CA ARG A 154 -16.15 12.05 -3.58
C ARG A 154 -16.79 10.72 -3.97
N HIS A 155 -17.32 10.61 -5.20
CA HIS A 155 -17.97 9.37 -5.66
C HIS A 155 -17.01 8.22 -5.91
N ILE A 156 -15.72 8.50 -6.14
CA ILE A 156 -14.66 7.50 -6.28
C ILE A 156 -14.15 7.04 -4.90
N ARG A 157 -14.21 7.92 -3.87
CA ARG A 157 -13.72 7.59 -2.53
C ARG A 157 -14.51 6.43 -1.92
N LEU A 158 -13.83 5.52 -1.30
CA LEU A 158 -14.43 4.39 -0.58
C LEU A 158 -14.76 4.80 0.86
N SER A 159 -15.88 4.32 1.41
CA SER A 159 -16.14 4.39 2.84
C SER A 159 -15.54 3.16 3.54
N PRO A 160 -15.34 3.19 4.88
CA PRO A 160 -14.89 2.01 5.62
C PRO A 160 -15.72 0.77 5.35
N GLU A 161 -17.05 0.90 5.27
CA GLU A 161 -17.97 -0.21 5.00
C GLU A 161 -17.76 -0.77 3.59
N GLN A 162 -17.54 0.09 2.59
CA GLN A 162 -17.25 -0.34 1.21
C GLN A 162 -15.91 -1.08 1.13
N VAL A 163 -14.91 -0.66 1.90
CA VAL A 163 -13.62 -1.36 1.99
C VAL A 163 -13.82 -2.72 2.65
N ASP A 164 -14.61 -2.82 3.73
CA ASP A 164 -14.90 -4.08 4.41
C ASP A 164 -15.61 -5.08 3.49
N ASP A 165 -16.62 -4.63 2.74
CA ASP A 165 -17.33 -5.45 1.74
C ASP A 165 -16.37 -6.01 0.66
N LEU A 166 -15.36 -5.23 0.26
CA LEU A 166 -14.37 -5.64 -0.73
C LEU A 166 -13.38 -6.68 -0.19
N LEU A 167 -12.97 -6.57 1.08
CA LEU A 167 -11.89 -7.37 1.66
C LEU A 167 -12.36 -8.69 2.29
N THR A 168 -13.57 -8.71 2.85
CA THR A 168 -14.15 -9.88 3.53
C THR A 168 -14.14 -11.16 2.68
N PRO A 169 -14.47 -11.13 1.37
CA PRO A 169 -14.45 -12.33 0.52
C PRO A 169 -13.05 -12.95 0.35
N PHE A 170 -11.98 -12.19 0.62
CA PHE A 170 -10.58 -12.64 0.51
C PHE A 170 -9.97 -13.09 1.85
N GLY A 171 -10.80 -13.26 2.89
CA GLY A 171 -10.37 -13.76 4.20
C GLY A 171 -9.70 -12.69 5.08
N PHE A 172 -10.00 -11.41 4.83
CA PHE A 172 -9.55 -10.31 5.68
C PHE A 172 -10.67 -9.87 6.62
N LYS A 173 -10.37 -9.79 7.93
CA LYS A 173 -11.28 -9.34 8.97
C LYS A 173 -10.78 -8.03 9.56
N GLN A 174 -11.62 -7.02 9.59
CA GLN A 174 -11.30 -5.71 10.17
C GLN A 174 -11.07 -5.84 11.68
N GLU A 175 -9.95 -5.29 12.16
CA GLU A 175 -9.60 -5.25 13.59
C GLU A 175 -9.54 -3.82 14.14
N HIS A 176 -9.19 -2.83 13.30
CA HIS A 176 -8.98 -1.47 13.78
C HIS A 176 -9.31 -0.42 12.73
N VAL A 177 -9.76 0.75 13.20
CA VAL A 177 -10.01 1.96 12.40
C VAL A 177 -9.40 3.15 13.11
N ALA A 178 -8.65 3.98 12.39
CA ALA A 178 -8.08 5.22 12.93
C ALA A 178 -8.14 6.38 11.94
N ASP A 179 -8.33 7.58 12.44
CA ASP A 179 -8.05 8.80 11.69
C ASP A 179 -6.55 9.08 11.70
N VAL A 180 -5.94 9.20 10.52
CA VAL A 180 -4.48 9.45 10.40
C VAL A 180 -4.14 10.83 9.83
N GLY A 181 -5.15 11.64 9.60
CA GLY A 181 -5.04 12.99 9.10
C GLY A 181 -6.41 13.62 8.89
N PRO A 182 -6.47 14.90 8.49
CA PRO A 182 -7.73 15.58 8.28
C PRO A 182 -8.55 14.96 7.14
N TYR A 183 -7.89 14.34 6.17
CA TYR A 183 -8.50 13.82 4.94
C TYR A 183 -8.50 12.31 4.81
N ASN A 184 -7.77 11.60 5.69
CA ASN A 184 -7.51 10.17 5.55
C ASN A 184 -7.90 9.40 6.80
N TYR A 185 -8.35 8.15 6.56
CA TYR A 185 -8.51 7.13 7.58
C TYR A 185 -7.64 5.91 7.26
N LEU A 186 -7.32 5.13 8.27
CA LEU A 186 -6.59 3.87 8.20
C LEU A 186 -7.47 2.75 8.73
N LEU A 187 -7.55 1.66 7.99
CA LEU A 187 -8.18 0.41 8.39
C LEU A 187 -7.12 -0.68 8.47
N LEU A 188 -7.13 -1.45 9.55
CA LEU A 188 -6.26 -2.61 9.71
C LEU A 188 -7.09 -3.89 9.67
N TYR A 189 -6.69 -4.80 8.80
CA TYR A 189 -7.33 -6.08 8.59
C TYR A 189 -6.35 -7.20 8.90
N LYS A 190 -6.82 -8.21 9.63
CA LYS A 190 -6.08 -9.45 9.83
C LYS A 190 -6.52 -10.50 8.84
N LYS A 191 -5.57 -11.20 8.22
CA LYS A 191 -5.87 -12.35 7.39
C LYS A 191 -6.17 -13.57 8.26
N THR A 192 -7.34 -14.18 8.05
CA THR A 192 -7.82 -15.40 8.75
C THR A 192 -7.40 -16.67 8.05
#